data_296271ba461e7e3d8788e9a1f3466d2b
#
_entry.id   296271ba461e7e3d8788e9a1f3466d2b
#
_cell.length_a   1.000
_cell.length_b   1.000
_cell.length_c   1.000
_cell.angle_alpha   90.00
_cell.angle_beta   90.00
_cell.angle_gamma   90.00
#
_symmetry.space_group_name_H-M   'P 1'
#
loop_
_entity.id
_entity.type
_entity.pdbx_description
1 polymer ?
#
loop_
_entity_poly.entity_id
_entity_poly.type
_entity_poly.pdbx_seq_one_letter_code
_entity_poly.pdbx_strand_id
1 'polypeptide(L)'
;MESSTNRRYLWIFFGLLLGVMAISYIVNTMNTPQPAKPGDFDDQAGTAYVTVRDTEGNLILQTGLPVTVNDEYISAEDIHYIVIRVDGDKALARRKTQTNAQAGISSDSLPAVTLHYPNNLILRTAGKKLAIYHTHNDESYILTSGKSAEPPDGDILKVGDAMAEALRRNGFTVVHKKNNHNPHDINAYSRSRRTSVQALKDTPEAIFDIHRDSAPLSAYMTTINGVETAQVMIVIGRSNPNMNANLEFARQIKATADKIYPGLMRGIYMGRGDYNQDLYPRALLFEIGTAEGSLTIASHGARYLSDVITAVLGQD
;
A
#
# COMPACT_ATOMS: atom_id res chain seq x y z
N MET A 1 -37.38 -9.07 -67.40
CA MET A 1 -36.91 -10.04 -66.37
C MET A 1 -35.67 -9.64 -65.58
N GLU A 2 -35.19 -8.37 -65.67
CA GLU A 2 -33.97 -7.87 -65.01
C GLU A 2 -34.18 -7.28 -63.57
N SER A 3 -35.42 -7.10 -63.13
CA SER A 3 -35.66 -6.35 -61.90
C SER A 3 -35.60 -7.20 -60.60
N SER A 4 -35.69 -8.52 -60.67
CA SER A 4 -35.75 -9.38 -59.49
C SER A 4 -34.35 -9.78 -58.97
N THR A 5 -33.37 -9.86 -59.86
CA THR A 5 -31.97 -10.26 -59.52
C THR A 5 -31.28 -9.10 -58.78
N ASN A 6 -31.45 -7.86 -59.20
CA ASN A 6 -30.87 -6.69 -58.55
C ASN A 6 -31.42 -6.46 -57.12
N ARG A 7 -32.70 -6.79 -56.87
CA ARG A 7 -33.29 -6.72 -55.51
C ARG A 7 -32.71 -7.74 -54.55
N ARG A 8 -32.36 -8.97 -55.05
CA ARG A 8 -31.75 -9.99 -54.22
C ARG A 8 -30.33 -9.62 -53.80
N TYR A 9 -29.50 -9.07 -54.70
CA TYR A 9 -28.17 -8.57 -54.38
C TYR A 9 -28.21 -7.37 -53.41
N LEU A 10 -29.19 -6.52 -53.53
CA LEU A 10 -29.39 -5.41 -52.62
C LEU A 10 -29.66 -5.88 -51.17
N TRP A 11 -30.53 -6.89 -51.01
CA TRP A 11 -30.80 -7.48 -49.66
C TRP A 11 -29.62 -8.25 -49.10
N ILE A 12 -28.81 -8.91 -49.91
CA ILE A 12 -27.57 -9.55 -49.46
C ILE A 12 -26.55 -8.52 -49.00
N PHE A 13 -26.41 -7.43 -49.76
CA PHE A 13 -25.53 -6.31 -49.42
C PHE A 13 -25.93 -5.64 -48.09
N PHE A 14 -27.23 -5.37 -47.90
CA PHE A 14 -27.75 -4.85 -46.62
C PHE A 14 -27.56 -5.79 -45.47
N GLY A 15 -27.74 -7.08 -45.65
CA GLY A 15 -27.49 -8.09 -44.62
C GLY A 15 -26.00 -8.17 -44.23
N LEU A 16 -25.09 -8.11 -45.17
CA LEU A 16 -23.64 -8.05 -44.91
C LEU A 16 -23.24 -6.78 -44.19
N LEU A 17 -23.79 -5.62 -44.59
CA LEU A 17 -23.51 -4.33 -43.94
C LEU A 17 -23.99 -4.33 -42.49
N LEU A 18 -25.19 -4.83 -42.21
CA LEU A 18 -25.73 -4.98 -40.86
C LEU A 18 -24.87 -5.96 -40.01
N GLY A 19 -24.39 -7.05 -40.61
CA GLY A 19 -23.48 -8.00 -39.95
C GLY A 19 -22.15 -7.34 -39.56
N VAL A 20 -21.54 -6.57 -40.46
CA VAL A 20 -20.31 -5.82 -40.19
C VAL A 20 -20.53 -4.78 -39.10
N MET A 21 -21.65 -4.04 -39.13
CA MET A 21 -21.98 -3.05 -38.10
C MET A 21 -22.22 -3.71 -36.73
N ALA A 22 -22.89 -4.88 -36.68
CA ALA A 22 -23.11 -5.62 -35.45
C ALA A 22 -21.80 -6.16 -34.88
N ILE A 23 -20.90 -6.70 -35.73
CA ILE A 23 -19.57 -7.17 -35.33
C ILE A 23 -18.73 -5.99 -34.81
N SER A 24 -18.71 -4.85 -35.53
CA SER A 24 -18.01 -3.64 -35.09
C SER A 24 -18.55 -3.11 -33.75
N TYR A 25 -19.86 -3.14 -33.55
CA TYR A 25 -20.49 -2.77 -32.29
C TYR A 25 -20.08 -3.72 -31.16
N ILE A 26 -20.11 -5.04 -31.37
CA ILE A 26 -19.70 -6.03 -30.40
C ILE A 26 -18.21 -5.90 -30.07
N VAL A 27 -17.33 -5.75 -31.07
CA VAL A 27 -15.90 -5.55 -30.86
C VAL A 27 -15.63 -4.24 -30.11
N ASN A 28 -16.35 -3.16 -30.42
CA ASN A 28 -16.20 -1.88 -29.72
C ASN A 28 -16.71 -1.96 -28.29
N THR A 29 -17.81 -2.68 -28.01
CA THR A 29 -18.31 -2.90 -26.65
C THR A 29 -17.42 -3.85 -25.84
N MET A 30 -16.74 -4.82 -26.47
CA MET A 30 -15.77 -5.68 -25.83
C MET A 30 -14.43 -4.98 -25.56
N ASN A 31 -14.07 -3.98 -26.37
CA ASN A 31 -12.84 -3.19 -26.21
C ASN A 31 -13.03 -1.88 -25.44
N THR A 32 -14.25 -1.48 -25.12
CA THR A 32 -14.44 -0.36 -24.18
C THR A 32 -14.02 -0.85 -22.80
N PRO A 33 -13.05 -0.19 -22.15
CA PRO A 33 -12.75 -0.47 -20.75
C PRO A 33 -14.06 -0.36 -19.97
N GLN A 34 -14.50 -1.47 -19.37
CA GLN A 34 -15.64 -1.44 -18.46
C GLN A 34 -15.29 -0.46 -17.34
N PRO A 35 -16.18 0.45 -16.94
CA PRO A 35 -15.93 1.26 -15.76
C PRO A 35 -15.63 0.29 -14.62
N ALA A 36 -14.50 0.51 -13.95
CA ALA A 36 -14.06 -0.30 -12.80
C ALA A 36 -15.23 -0.47 -11.83
N LYS A 37 -15.55 -1.73 -11.48
CA LYS A 37 -16.59 -1.98 -10.49
C LYS A 37 -16.15 -1.36 -9.16
N PRO A 38 -17.08 -0.81 -8.36
CA PRO A 38 -16.74 -0.36 -7.01
C PRO A 38 -16.11 -1.53 -6.23
N GLY A 39 -14.79 -1.45 -5.97
CA GLY A 39 -13.98 -2.52 -5.35
C GLY A 39 -12.82 -2.99 -6.21
N ASP A 40 -12.82 -2.68 -7.50
CA ASP A 40 -11.72 -2.94 -8.42
C ASP A 40 -10.78 -1.72 -8.40
N PHE A 41 -9.96 -1.59 -7.36
CA PHE A 41 -9.00 -0.50 -7.28
C PHE A 41 -7.60 -1.07 -7.42
N ASP A 42 -6.89 -0.51 -8.37
CA ASP A 42 -5.48 -0.77 -8.62
C ASP A 42 -4.66 0.38 -8.03
N ASP A 43 -3.60 0.05 -7.31
CA ASP A 43 -2.60 1.02 -6.94
C ASP A 43 -1.97 1.56 -8.23
N GLN A 44 -1.99 2.88 -8.41
CA GLN A 44 -1.59 3.44 -9.70
C GLN A 44 -0.10 3.20 -9.94
N ALA A 45 0.24 2.46 -10.99
CA ALA A 45 1.62 2.24 -11.44
C ALA A 45 2.35 3.53 -11.84
N GLY A 46 1.65 4.67 -11.84
CA GLY A 46 2.11 5.99 -12.25
C GLY A 46 2.54 6.90 -11.09
N THR A 47 2.54 8.20 -11.39
CA THR A 47 2.78 9.29 -10.42
C THR A 47 1.50 10.08 -10.10
N ALA A 48 0.34 9.60 -10.54
CA ALA A 48 -0.94 10.21 -10.24
C ALA A 48 -1.31 9.98 -8.76
N TYR A 49 -1.91 10.98 -8.13
CA TYR A 49 -2.30 10.90 -6.72
C TYR A 49 -3.58 11.68 -6.44
N VAL A 50 -4.26 11.31 -5.38
CA VAL A 50 -5.42 12.02 -4.83
C VAL A 50 -4.96 12.94 -3.70
N THR A 51 -5.48 14.18 -3.68
CA THR A 51 -5.26 15.15 -2.62
C THR A 51 -6.48 15.21 -1.71
N VAL A 52 -6.31 14.83 -0.45
CA VAL A 52 -7.34 14.89 0.59
C VAL A 52 -7.14 16.14 1.44
N ARG A 53 -8.19 16.96 1.59
CA ARG A 53 -8.22 18.13 2.47
C ARG A 53 -9.31 17.97 3.51
N ASP A 54 -9.16 18.68 4.64
CA ASP A 54 -10.24 18.78 5.61
C ASP A 54 -11.27 19.88 5.23
N THR A 55 -12.31 20.01 6.05
CA THR A 55 -13.38 21.01 5.85
C THR A 55 -12.90 22.46 6.00
N GLU A 56 -11.70 22.68 6.55
CA GLU A 56 -11.07 23.99 6.71
C GLU A 56 -10.09 24.29 5.55
N GLY A 57 -9.89 23.31 4.63
CA GLY A 57 -9.00 23.43 3.49
C GLY A 57 -7.56 22.98 3.75
N ASN A 58 -7.24 22.51 4.95
CA ASN A 58 -5.90 22.02 5.28
C ASN A 58 -5.61 20.72 4.52
N LEU A 59 -4.37 20.58 4.05
CA LEU A 59 -3.89 19.35 3.43
C LEU A 59 -3.76 18.24 4.47
N ILE A 60 -4.43 17.10 4.25
CA ILE A 60 -4.45 15.95 5.16
C ILE A 60 -3.61 14.80 4.62
N LEU A 61 -3.78 14.46 3.34
CA LEU A 61 -3.12 13.33 2.72
C LEU A 61 -2.97 13.56 1.22
N GLN A 62 -1.87 13.11 0.65
CA GLN A 62 -1.69 12.91 -0.77
C GLN A 62 -1.22 11.46 -0.97
N THR A 63 -1.88 10.69 -1.81
CA THR A 63 -1.59 9.27 -2.01
C THR A 63 -2.04 8.80 -3.39
N GLY A 64 -1.31 7.87 -3.99
CA GLY A 64 -1.73 7.17 -5.20
C GLY A 64 -2.75 6.07 -4.94
N LEU A 65 -2.97 5.71 -3.67
CA LEU A 65 -4.01 4.76 -3.31
C LEU A 65 -5.38 5.28 -3.72
N PRO A 66 -6.28 4.41 -4.19
CA PRO A 66 -7.67 4.78 -4.45
C PRO A 66 -8.35 5.29 -3.19
N VAL A 67 -8.84 6.53 -3.24
CA VAL A 67 -9.57 7.15 -2.13
C VAL A 67 -11.07 7.06 -2.39
N THR A 68 -11.82 6.53 -1.44
CA THR A 68 -13.29 6.41 -1.52
C THR A 68 -13.97 7.00 -0.31
N VAL A 69 -15.27 7.34 -0.46
CA VAL A 69 -16.07 7.79 0.69
C VAL A 69 -16.09 6.72 1.78
N ASN A 70 -15.96 7.15 3.02
CA ASN A 70 -15.80 6.34 4.23
C ASN A 70 -14.41 5.71 4.40
N ASP A 71 -13.43 5.98 3.55
CA ASP A 71 -12.05 5.67 3.90
C ASP A 71 -11.61 6.53 5.09
N GLU A 72 -10.74 5.98 5.90
CA GLU A 72 -10.30 6.62 7.12
C GLU A 72 -8.78 6.83 7.10
N TYR A 73 -8.31 7.84 7.80
CA TYR A 73 -6.90 8.12 7.94
C TYR A 73 -6.58 8.59 9.36
N ILE A 74 -5.63 7.94 9.99
CA ILE A 74 -5.02 8.39 11.24
C ILE A 74 -3.71 9.07 10.87
N SER A 75 -3.61 10.38 11.09
CA SER A 75 -2.42 11.17 10.71
C SER A 75 -1.21 10.85 11.60
N ALA A 76 -0.06 11.46 11.27
CA ALA A 76 1.13 11.40 12.12
C ALA A 76 0.84 11.91 13.54
N GLU A 77 -0.01 12.92 13.68
CA GLU A 77 -0.43 13.55 14.95
C GLU A 77 -1.60 12.83 15.64
N ASP A 78 -1.92 11.59 15.23
CA ASP A 78 -3.03 10.78 15.74
C ASP A 78 -4.43 11.39 15.55
N ILE A 79 -4.58 12.33 14.61
CA ILE A 79 -5.89 12.89 14.26
C ILE A 79 -6.58 11.92 13.32
N HIS A 80 -7.78 11.49 13.69
CA HIS A 80 -8.57 10.56 12.90
C HIS A 80 -9.50 11.31 11.96
N TYR A 81 -9.36 11.04 10.65
CA TYR A 81 -10.18 11.61 9.59
C TYR A 81 -11.03 10.52 8.91
N ILE A 82 -12.17 10.94 8.36
CA ILE A 82 -13.02 10.12 7.49
C ILE A 82 -13.33 10.88 6.21
N VAL A 83 -13.15 10.24 5.06
CA VAL A 83 -13.46 10.80 3.75
C VAL A 83 -14.97 10.89 3.58
N ILE A 84 -15.47 12.09 3.27
CA ILE A 84 -16.90 12.38 3.13
C ILE A 84 -17.31 12.70 1.69
N ARG A 85 -16.37 13.06 0.83
CA ARG A 85 -16.60 13.30 -0.60
C ARG A 85 -15.33 13.05 -1.40
N VAL A 86 -15.49 12.52 -2.60
CA VAL A 86 -14.42 12.37 -3.60
C VAL A 86 -14.90 12.97 -4.91
N ASP A 87 -14.03 13.71 -5.59
CA ASP A 87 -14.27 14.37 -6.87
C ASP A 87 -12.98 14.32 -7.69
N GLY A 88 -12.86 13.31 -8.54
CA GLY A 88 -11.65 13.03 -9.32
C GLY A 88 -10.41 12.81 -8.42
N ASP A 89 -9.40 13.66 -8.61
CA ASP A 89 -8.14 13.66 -7.86
C ASP A 89 -8.20 14.44 -6.54
N LYS A 90 -9.39 14.85 -6.11
CA LYS A 90 -9.63 15.62 -4.87
C LYS A 90 -10.60 14.90 -3.97
N ALA A 91 -10.30 14.91 -2.68
CA ALA A 91 -11.20 14.39 -1.67
C ALA A 91 -11.32 15.35 -0.49
N LEU A 92 -12.49 15.30 0.15
CA LEU A 92 -12.79 16.05 1.36
C LEU A 92 -12.95 15.06 2.51
N ALA A 93 -12.24 15.33 3.60
CA ALA A 93 -12.36 14.57 4.84
C ALA A 93 -12.83 15.46 6.00
N ARG A 94 -13.39 14.86 7.02
CA ARG A 94 -13.68 15.54 8.30
C ARG A 94 -13.02 14.77 9.44
N ARG A 95 -12.71 15.46 10.52
CA ARG A 95 -12.27 14.79 11.76
C ARG A 95 -13.38 13.87 12.25
N LYS A 96 -13.01 12.65 12.60
CA LYS A 96 -13.91 11.68 13.24
C LYS A 96 -13.97 12.03 14.73
N THR A 97 -15.12 12.47 15.21
CA THR A 97 -15.31 12.72 16.63
C THR A 97 -15.13 11.39 17.38
N GLN A 98 -14.15 11.33 18.28
CA GLN A 98 -14.00 10.17 19.15
C GLN A 98 -15.20 10.18 20.12
N THR A 99 -16.11 9.23 19.95
CA THR A 99 -17.00 8.86 21.06
C THR A 99 -16.11 8.24 22.14
N ASN A 100 -16.12 8.82 23.33
CA ASN A 100 -15.28 8.47 24.49
C ASN A 100 -15.36 6.98 24.85
N ALA A 101 -14.62 6.11 24.20
CA ALA A 101 -14.47 4.71 24.56
C ALA A 101 -12.99 4.21 24.52
N GLN A 102 -12.04 5.08 24.18
CA GLN A 102 -10.60 4.76 24.23
C GLN A 102 -9.77 5.99 24.58
N ALA A 103 -10.07 6.60 25.72
CA ALA A 103 -9.15 7.52 26.38
C ALA A 103 -8.25 6.67 27.28
N GLY A 104 -6.97 6.58 26.97
CA GLY A 104 -6.05 5.99 27.89
C GLY A 104 -4.74 5.45 27.34
N ILE A 105 -3.96 6.25 26.63
CA ILE A 105 -2.50 6.20 26.76
C ILE A 105 -2.04 7.66 26.75
N SER A 106 -1.84 8.21 27.97
CA SER A 106 -1.21 9.50 28.18
C SER A 106 0.24 9.44 27.70
N SER A 107 0.59 10.33 26.78
CA SER A 107 1.98 10.54 26.36
C SER A 107 2.71 11.29 27.47
N ASP A 108 3.21 10.58 28.47
CA ASP A 108 4.24 11.13 29.33
C ASP A 108 5.55 11.18 28.56
N SER A 109 6.11 12.37 28.45
CA SER A 109 7.35 12.69 27.78
C SER A 109 8.51 11.89 28.35
N LEU A 110 8.95 10.86 27.63
CA LEU A 110 10.22 10.22 27.87
C LEU A 110 11.31 10.87 26.99
N PRO A 111 12.53 11.05 27.50
CA PRO A 111 13.61 11.68 26.75
C PRO A 111 13.98 10.83 25.52
N ALA A 112 14.39 11.50 24.43
CA ALA A 112 14.90 10.86 23.23
C ALA A 112 16.03 9.90 23.60
N VAL A 113 15.77 8.60 23.49
CA VAL A 113 16.75 7.55 23.79
C VAL A 113 17.43 7.19 22.49
N THR A 114 18.73 7.45 22.41
CA THR A 114 19.60 6.82 21.41
C THR A 114 19.56 5.31 21.70
N LEU A 115 18.76 4.56 20.93
CA LEU A 115 18.62 3.12 21.13
C LEU A 115 19.88 2.41 20.64
N HIS A 116 20.82 2.19 21.54
CA HIS A 116 21.59 0.95 21.52
C HIS A 116 20.64 -0.14 21.96
N TYR A 117 20.18 -1.01 21.03
CA TYR A 117 19.36 -2.17 21.40
C TYR A 117 20.17 -3.01 22.41
N PRO A 118 19.69 -3.17 23.63
CA PRO A 118 20.38 -4.03 24.57
C PRO A 118 20.37 -5.46 24.00
N ASN A 119 21.46 -6.19 24.16
CA ASN A 119 21.61 -7.58 23.68
C ASN A 119 20.43 -8.50 24.07
N ASN A 120 19.68 -8.15 25.14
CA ASN A 120 18.49 -8.87 25.56
C ASN A 120 17.31 -8.75 24.57
N LEU A 121 17.19 -7.68 23.77
CA LEU A 121 16.12 -7.56 22.78
C LEU A 121 16.36 -8.50 21.58
N ILE A 122 17.63 -8.62 21.15
CA ILE A 122 18.01 -9.59 20.09
C ILE A 122 17.75 -11.03 20.56
N LEU A 123 18.01 -11.34 21.84
CA LEU A 123 17.70 -12.65 22.40
C LEU A 123 16.20 -12.96 22.43
N ARG A 124 15.34 -11.95 22.59
CA ARG A 124 13.88 -12.11 22.60
C ARG A 124 13.27 -12.32 21.20
N THR A 125 13.96 -11.87 20.16
CA THR A 125 13.56 -12.05 18.77
C THR A 125 14.13 -13.32 18.15
N ALA A 126 15.13 -13.94 18.80
CA ALA A 126 15.80 -15.14 18.30
C ALA A 126 14.79 -16.29 18.09
N GLY A 127 14.78 -16.81 16.86
CA GLY A 127 13.86 -17.89 16.47
C GLY A 127 12.48 -17.44 16.00
N LYS A 128 12.07 -16.18 16.25
CA LYS A 128 10.83 -15.63 15.67
C LYS A 128 10.99 -15.46 14.17
N LYS A 129 9.96 -15.80 13.41
CA LYS A 129 9.98 -15.73 11.94
C LYS A 129 9.16 -14.57 11.47
N LEU A 130 9.60 -13.93 10.38
CA LEU A 130 8.86 -12.90 9.67
C LEU A 130 8.81 -13.22 8.18
N ALA A 131 7.75 -12.82 7.51
CA ALA A 131 7.61 -12.95 6.08
C ALA A 131 7.48 -11.57 5.41
N ILE A 132 8.15 -11.39 4.28
CA ILE A 132 8.08 -10.22 3.42
C ILE A 132 7.73 -10.68 2.01
N TYR A 133 6.83 -9.97 1.33
CA TYR A 133 6.52 -10.16 -0.07
C TYR A 133 6.15 -8.81 -0.70
N HIS A 134 5.85 -8.78 -2.01
CA HIS A 134 5.51 -7.59 -2.76
C HIS A 134 4.39 -7.93 -3.72
N THR A 135 3.21 -7.35 -3.53
CA THR A 135 2.11 -7.51 -4.50
C THR A 135 2.46 -6.84 -5.82
N HIS A 136 3.04 -5.64 -5.77
CA HIS A 136 3.53 -4.89 -6.91
C HIS A 136 5.07 -4.94 -6.97
N ASN A 137 5.60 -6.08 -7.42
CA ASN A 137 7.05 -6.34 -7.46
C ASN A 137 7.83 -5.51 -8.49
N ASP A 138 7.15 -4.80 -9.38
CA ASP A 138 7.75 -3.92 -10.40
C ASP A 138 7.87 -2.45 -9.98
N GLU A 139 7.40 -2.07 -8.80
CA GLU A 139 7.52 -0.71 -8.28
C GLU A 139 8.97 -0.26 -8.17
N SER A 140 9.22 0.98 -8.61
CA SER A 140 10.55 1.57 -8.65
C SER A 140 10.53 3.04 -8.26
N TYR A 141 11.73 3.61 -8.02
CA TYR A 141 11.94 4.99 -7.61
C TYR A 141 12.60 5.79 -8.74
N ILE A 142 11.93 6.84 -9.21
CA ILE A 142 12.33 7.64 -10.39
C ILE A 142 13.74 8.23 -10.22
N LEU A 143 14.11 8.71 -9.03
CA LEU A 143 15.45 9.26 -8.81
C LEU A 143 16.56 8.21 -8.83
N THR A 144 16.24 6.92 -8.80
CA THR A 144 17.19 5.82 -8.91
C THR A 144 17.17 5.18 -10.29
N SER A 145 16.00 4.75 -10.73
CA SER A 145 15.84 3.93 -11.95
C SER A 145 15.34 4.74 -13.16
N GLY A 146 15.02 6.04 -12.98
CA GLY A 146 14.46 6.88 -14.04
C GLY A 146 13.00 6.56 -14.38
N LYS A 147 12.38 5.60 -13.69
CA LYS A 147 11.02 5.11 -13.91
C LYS A 147 10.33 4.83 -12.58
N SER A 148 8.99 4.91 -12.59
CA SER A 148 8.15 4.56 -11.44
C SER A 148 7.89 3.05 -11.34
N ALA A 149 8.08 2.30 -12.44
CA ALA A 149 7.93 0.84 -12.49
C ALA A 149 8.92 0.21 -13.47
N GLU A 150 9.49 -0.93 -13.11
CA GLU A 150 10.44 -1.72 -13.92
C GLU A 150 10.06 -3.20 -13.90
N PRO A 151 9.10 -3.64 -14.73
CA PRO A 151 8.80 -5.07 -14.85
C PRO A 151 10.01 -5.85 -15.42
N PRO A 152 10.28 -7.09 -14.96
CA PRO A 152 9.51 -7.81 -13.94
C PRO A 152 9.88 -7.46 -12.49
N ASP A 153 11.02 -6.83 -12.23
CA ASP A 153 11.61 -6.67 -10.89
C ASP A 153 12.03 -5.21 -10.64
N GLY A 154 11.25 -4.50 -9.84
CA GLY A 154 11.50 -3.11 -9.47
C GLY A 154 12.43 -2.93 -8.28
N ASP A 155 12.76 -1.68 -7.99
CA ASP A 155 13.59 -1.30 -6.84
C ASP A 155 12.97 -1.67 -5.50
N ILE A 156 11.65 -1.86 -5.44
CA ILE A 156 10.93 -2.25 -4.22
C ILE A 156 11.45 -3.57 -3.65
N LEU A 157 11.92 -4.49 -4.50
CA LEU A 157 12.54 -5.74 -4.06
C LEU A 157 13.84 -5.49 -3.27
N LYS A 158 14.59 -4.44 -3.63
CA LYS A 158 15.82 -4.03 -2.92
C LYS A 158 15.48 -3.36 -1.59
N VAL A 159 14.35 -2.63 -1.50
CA VAL A 159 13.82 -2.11 -0.23
C VAL A 159 13.46 -3.25 0.70
N GLY A 160 12.77 -4.27 0.17
CA GLY A 160 12.48 -5.52 0.90
C GLY A 160 13.77 -6.24 1.36
N ASP A 161 14.84 -6.25 0.54
CA ASP A 161 16.15 -6.79 0.95
C ASP A 161 16.74 -5.99 2.12
N ALA A 162 16.71 -4.66 2.05
CA ALA A 162 17.24 -3.80 3.11
C ALA A 162 16.48 -4.02 4.43
N MET A 163 15.16 -4.18 4.37
CA MET A 163 14.32 -4.51 5.52
C MET A 163 14.64 -5.91 6.06
N ALA A 164 14.67 -6.92 5.20
CA ALA A 164 14.95 -8.31 5.59
C ALA A 164 16.34 -8.45 6.24
N GLU A 165 17.35 -7.77 5.70
CA GLU A 165 18.69 -7.75 6.25
C GLU A 165 18.73 -7.09 7.63
N ALA A 166 18.06 -5.95 7.82
CA ALA A 166 17.97 -5.28 9.12
C ALA A 166 17.29 -6.17 10.16
N LEU A 167 16.15 -6.77 9.83
CA LEU A 167 15.43 -7.68 10.72
C LEU A 167 16.25 -8.92 11.07
N ARG A 168 17.02 -9.48 10.12
CA ARG A 168 17.95 -10.60 10.41
C ARG A 168 19.06 -10.19 11.37
N ARG A 169 19.64 -8.99 11.19
CA ARG A 169 20.63 -8.45 12.17
C ARG A 169 20.02 -8.28 13.55
N ASN A 170 18.73 -8.00 13.63
CA ASN A 170 17.97 -7.87 14.87
C ASN A 170 17.49 -9.23 15.44
N GLY A 171 17.94 -10.38 14.88
CA GLY A 171 17.72 -11.71 15.41
C GLY A 171 16.56 -12.51 14.81
N PHE A 172 15.77 -11.94 13.91
CA PHE A 172 14.67 -12.67 13.25
C PHE A 172 15.16 -13.63 12.17
N THR A 173 14.41 -14.71 11.96
CA THR A 173 14.46 -15.47 10.72
C THR A 173 13.49 -14.84 9.73
N VAL A 174 13.99 -14.34 8.59
CA VAL A 174 13.15 -13.64 7.61
C VAL A 174 13.06 -14.40 6.30
N VAL A 175 11.84 -14.72 5.89
CA VAL A 175 11.51 -15.25 4.56
C VAL A 175 11.11 -14.08 3.67
N HIS A 176 11.92 -13.75 2.66
CA HIS A 176 11.62 -12.72 1.69
C HIS A 176 11.24 -13.36 0.36
N LYS A 177 9.97 -13.23 -0.04
CA LYS A 177 9.42 -13.76 -1.27
C LYS A 177 9.47 -12.70 -2.37
N LYS A 178 10.18 -12.99 -3.47
CA LYS A 178 10.35 -12.11 -4.63
C LYS A 178 9.63 -12.68 -5.86
N ASN A 179 8.45 -13.24 -5.65
CA ASN A 179 7.66 -13.79 -6.75
C ASN A 179 7.15 -12.67 -7.65
N ASN A 180 7.13 -12.94 -8.96
CA ASN A 180 6.55 -12.03 -9.95
C ASN A 180 5.02 -12.16 -9.93
N HIS A 181 4.34 -11.03 -9.75
CA HIS A 181 2.88 -10.92 -9.77
C HIS A 181 2.36 -10.01 -10.90
N ASN A 182 3.24 -9.63 -11.84
CA ASN A 182 2.86 -8.83 -13.01
C ASN A 182 1.77 -9.50 -13.88
N PRO A 183 0.99 -8.71 -14.64
CA PRO A 183 1.11 -7.25 -14.79
C PRO A 183 0.68 -6.49 -13.52
N HIS A 184 1.11 -5.22 -13.40
CA HIS A 184 0.64 -4.29 -12.37
C HIS A 184 -0.81 -3.90 -12.69
N ASP A 185 -1.74 -4.69 -12.21
CA ASP A 185 -3.19 -4.55 -12.45
C ASP A 185 -3.99 -4.97 -11.21
N ILE A 186 -5.29 -4.75 -11.26
CA ILE A 186 -6.25 -5.09 -10.22
C ILE A 186 -6.17 -6.56 -9.72
N ASN A 187 -5.68 -7.48 -10.56
CA ASN A 187 -5.56 -8.90 -10.19
C ASN A 187 -4.22 -9.22 -9.51
N ALA A 188 -3.31 -8.25 -9.34
CA ALA A 188 -2.03 -8.47 -8.67
C ALA A 188 -2.21 -9.03 -7.25
N TYR A 189 -3.18 -8.52 -6.48
CA TYR A 189 -3.52 -9.06 -5.15
C TYR A 189 -3.99 -10.53 -5.20
N SER A 190 -4.74 -10.92 -6.21
CA SER A 190 -5.14 -12.33 -6.40
C SER A 190 -3.94 -13.22 -6.74
N ARG A 191 -2.96 -12.71 -7.48
CA ARG A 191 -1.72 -13.43 -7.80
C ARG A 191 -0.82 -13.54 -6.57
N SER A 192 -0.60 -12.43 -5.85
CA SER A 192 0.24 -12.39 -4.64
C SER A 192 -0.35 -13.15 -3.47
N ARG A 193 -1.69 -13.35 -3.43
CA ARG A 193 -2.34 -14.17 -2.42
C ARG A 193 -1.74 -15.56 -2.30
N ARG A 194 -1.36 -16.18 -3.42
CA ARG A 194 -0.71 -17.51 -3.41
C ARG A 194 0.65 -17.45 -2.74
N THR A 195 1.41 -16.39 -2.98
CA THR A 195 2.71 -16.16 -2.35
C THR A 195 2.57 -15.93 -0.85
N SER A 196 1.59 -15.11 -0.44
CA SER A 196 1.27 -14.85 0.97
C SER A 196 0.85 -16.13 1.71
N VAL A 197 -0.08 -16.90 1.15
CA VAL A 197 -0.50 -18.21 1.70
C VAL A 197 0.68 -19.17 1.82
N GLN A 198 1.60 -19.18 0.85
CA GLN A 198 2.79 -20.03 0.94
C GLN A 198 3.75 -19.56 2.04
N ALA A 199 3.93 -18.23 2.20
CA ALA A 199 4.78 -17.67 3.25
C ALA A 199 4.22 -17.95 4.66
N LEU A 200 2.91 -17.98 4.83
CA LEU A 200 2.24 -18.29 6.08
C LEU A 200 2.42 -19.76 6.54
N LYS A 201 2.80 -20.69 5.63
CA LYS A 201 3.11 -22.08 6.03
C LYS A 201 4.32 -22.18 6.94
N ASP A 202 5.21 -21.20 6.91
CA ASP A 202 6.37 -21.11 7.80
C ASP A 202 6.02 -20.58 9.20
N THR A 203 4.72 -20.33 9.46
CA THR A 203 4.19 -19.81 10.74
C THR A 203 4.92 -18.55 11.24
N PRO A 204 4.96 -17.46 10.44
CA PRO A 204 5.63 -16.23 10.86
C PRO A 204 4.81 -15.50 11.95
N GLU A 205 5.50 -14.71 12.80
CA GLU A 205 4.88 -13.81 13.78
C GLU A 205 4.11 -12.66 13.10
N ALA A 206 4.59 -12.23 11.93
CA ALA A 206 3.94 -11.21 11.09
C ALA A 206 4.31 -11.41 9.62
N ILE A 207 3.46 -10.90 8.73
CA ILE A 207 3.70 -10.87 7.28
C ILE A 207 3.51 -9.45 6.76
N PHE A 208 4.43 -9.01 5.91
CA PHE A 208 4.48 -7.64 5.38
C PHE A 208 4.48 -7.63 3.86
N ASP A 209 3.56 -6.85 3.29
CA ASP A 209 3.52 -6.50 1.88
C ASP A 209 4.19 -5.13 1.72
N ILE A 210 5.30 -5.07 0.97
CA ILE A 210 6.11 -3.86 0.86
C ILE A 210 5.90 -3.22 -0.48
N HIS A 211 5.48 -1.96 -0.44
CA HIS A 211 5.13 -1.07 -1.55
C HIS A 211 5.82 0.27 -1.45
N ARG A 212 5.64 1.10 -2.46
CA ARG A 212 5.87 2.54 -2.44
C ARG A 212 4.61 3.26 -2.93
N ASP A 213 4.31 4.41 -2.38
CA ASP A 213 3.16 5.23 -2.79
C ASP A 213 3.44 6.01 -4.10
N SER A 214 2.39 6.59 -4.68
CA SER A 214 2.45 7.58 -5.76
C SER A 214 1.95 8.92 -5.22
N ALA A 215 2.84 9.71 -4.64
CA ALA A 215 2.56 11.01 -4.06
C ALA A 215 3.75 11.95 -4.35
N PRO A 216 3.61 13.28 -4.21
CA PRO A 216 4.75 14.18 -4.31
C PRO A 216 5.86 13.78 -3.33
N LEU A 217 7.12 13.92 -3.74
CA LEU A 217 8.28 13.59 -2.91
C LEU A 217 8.20 14.27 -1.53
N SER A 218 7.77 15.54 -1.48
CA SER A 218 7.63 16.31 -0.24
C SER A 218 6.64 15.71 0.77
N ALA A 219 5.72 14.85 0.32
CA ALA A 219 4.78 14.17 1.19
C ALA A 219 5.37 12.97 1.93
N TYR A 220 6.58 12.52 1.55
CA TYR A 220 7.25 11.36 2.12
C TYR A 220 8.68 11.64 2.59
N MET A 221 9.17 12.88 2.46
CA MET A 221 10.51 13.23 2.91
C MET A 221 10.54 13.61 4.39
N THR A 222 11.50 13.05 5.10
CA THR A 222 11.83 13.42 6.48
C THR A 222 13.33 13.29 6.72
N THR A 223 13.78 13.74 7.90
CA THR A 223 15.15 13.54 8.37
C THR A 223 15.10 12.86 9.74
N ILE A 224 15.68 11.67 9.83
CA ILE A 224 15.77 10.90 11.08
C ILE A 224 17.24 10.81 11.49
N ASN A 225 17.57 11.30 12.68
CA ASN A 225 18.96 11.31 13.18
C ASN A 225 19.97 11.96 12.21
N GLY A 226 19.56 13.01 11.49
CA GLY A 226 20.41 13.69 10.49
C GLY A 226 20.52 12.99 9.14
N VAL A 227 19.78 11.90 8.92
CA VAL A 227 19.78 11.14 7.66
C VAL A 227 18.47 11.39 6.90
N GLU A 228 18.57 11.79 5.63
CA GLU A 228 17.40 11.87 4.75
C GLU A 228 16.76 10.49 4.61
N THR A 229 15.47 10.44 4.84
CA THR A 229 14.72 9.19 5.03
C THR A 229 13.34 9.32 4.39
N ALA A 230 12.86 8.25 3.78
CA ALA A 230 11.48 8.18 3.37
C ALA A 230 10.58 7.84 4.57
N GLN A 231 9.50 8.60 4.72
CA GLN A 231 8.44 8.23 5.67
C GLN A 231 7.75 6.95 5.23
N VAL A 232 7.07 6.33 6.19
CA VAL A 232 6.30 5.11 6.01
C VAL A 232 4.83 5.35 6.32
N MET A 233 3.93 4.89 5.47
CA MET A 233 2.50 4.82 5.73
C MET A 233 2.08 3.36 5.87
N ILE A 234 1.22 3.07 6.84
CA ILE A 234 0.59 1.75 6.96
C ILE A 234 -0.75 1.78 6.23
N VAL A 235 -1.04 0.75 5.47
CA VAL A 235 -2.33 0.59 4.79
C VAL A 235 -3.08 -0.61 5.38
N ILE A 236 -4.34 -0.37 5.74
CA ILE A 236 -5.26 -1.38 6.30
C ILE A 236 -6.47 -1.51 5.39
N GLY A 237 -6.82 -2.75 5.07
CA GLY A 237 -8.02 -3.09 4.32
C GLY A 237 -9.25 -3.10 5.21
N ARG A 238 -10.24 -2.23 4.91
CA ARG A 238 -11.50 -2.19 5.67
C ARG A 238 -12.45 -3.34 5.33
N SER A 239 -12.20 -4.07 4.26
CA SER A 239 -13.08 -5.15 3.79
C SER A 239 -12.66 -6.53 4.27
N ASN A 240 -11.69 -6.64 5.20
CA ASN A 240 -11.21 -7.92 5.69
C ASN A 240 -11.70 -8.24 7.11
N PRO A 241 -11.94 -9.51 7.47
CA PRO A 241 -12.41 -9.91 8.78
C PRO A 241 -11.40 -9.68 9.91
N ASN A 242 -10.10 -9.58 9.60
CA ASN A 242 -9.04 -9.31 10.56
C ASN A 242 -8.75 -7.81 10.75
N MET A 243 -9.54 -6.91 10.14
CA MET A 243 -9.28 -5.46 10.13
C MET A 243 -8.95 -4.90 11.52
N ASN A 244 -9.69 -5.28 12.55
CA ASN A 244 -9.45 -4.77 13.91
C ASN A 244 -8.10 -5.23 14.47
N ALA A 245 -7.70 -6.48 14.23
CA ALA A 245 -6.40 -7.01 14.67
C ALA A 245 -5.25 -6.38 13.88
N ASN A 246 -5.40 -6.22 12.57
CA ASN A 246 -4.41 -5.55 11.73
C ASN A 246 -4.24 -4.08 12.17
N LEU A 247 -5.34 -3.36 12.43
CA LEU A 247 -5.31 -1.97 12.89
C LEU A 247 -4.67 -1.83 14.27
N GLU A 248 -4.96 -2.74 15.19
CA GLU A 248 -4.33 -2.74 16.52
C GLU A 248 -2.81 -2.93 16.41
N PHE A 249 -2.37 -3.89 15.59
CA PHE A 249 -0.95 -4.10 15.33
C PHE A 249 -0.29 -2.89 14.64
N ALA A 250 -0.99 -2.27 13.69
CA ALA A 250 -0.53 -1.03 13.04
C ALA A 250 -0.36 0.13 14.03
N ARG A 251 -1.29 0.29 14.98
CA ARG A 251 -1.20 1.30 16.03
C ARG A 251 -0.03 1.07 16.98
N GLN A 252 0.26 -0.18 17.34
CA GLN A 252 1.43 -0.53 18.15
C GLN A 252 2.73 -0.14 17.43
N ILE A 253 2.83 -0.44 16.13
CA ILE A 253 3.98 -0.05 15.31
C ILE A 253 4.09 1.48 15.25
N LYS A 254 3.00 2.21 14.92
CA LYS A 254 3.02 3.67 14.84
C LYS A 254 3.41 4.29 16.20
N ALA A 255 2.76 3.90 17.28
CA ALA A 255 3.04 4.45 18.60
C ALA A 255 4.47 4.18 19.06
N THR A 256 5.06 3.04 18.68
CA THR A 256 6.46 2.73 18.95
C THR A 256 7.39 3.58 18.08
N ALA A 257 7.07 3.73 16.79
CA ALA A 257 7.85 4.56 15.87
C ALA A 257 7.87 6.03 16.33
N ASP A 258 6.74 6.58 16.74
CA ASP A 258 6.64 7.95 17.23
C ASP A 258 7.51 8.23 18.47
N LYS A 259 7.76 7.19 19.28
CA LYS A 259 8.65 7.28 20.46
C LYS A 259 10.13 7.18 20.08
N ILE A 260 10.51 6.27 19.16
CA ILE A 260 11.92 5.97 18.90
C ILE A 260 12.47 6.70 17.67
N TYR A 261 11.62 6.98 16.68
CA TYR A 261 11.95 7.67 15.45
C TYR A 261 10.82 8.66 15.08
N PRO A 262 10.65 9.77 15.86
CA PRO A 262 9.64 10.78 15.55
C PRO A 262 9.74 11.26 14.10
N GLY A 263 8.61 11.31 13.40
CA GLY A 263 8.54 11.71 12.01
C GLY A 263 8.76 10.56 10.99
N LEU A 264 9.02 9.31 11.43
CA LEU A 264 9.11 8.17 10.52
C LEU A 264 7.75 7.80 9.95
N MET A 265 6.72 7.79 10.80
CA MET A 265 5.38 7.38 10.37
C MET A 265 4.61 8.56 9.81
N ARG A 266 4.11 8.38 8.60
CA ARG A 266 3.19 9.32 7.95
C ARG A 266 1.77 9.18 8.48
N GLY A 267 1.39 7.96 8.87
CA GLY A 267 0.08 7.64 9.41
C GLY A 267 -0.40 6.25 9.06
N ILE A 268 -1.70 6.01 9.30
CA ILE A 268 -2.39 4.75 8.97
C ILE A 268 -3.56 5.09 8.05
N TYR A 269 -3.54 4.61 6.81
CA TYR A 269 -4.64 4.72 5.87
C TYR A 269 -5.49 3.46 5.90
N MET A 270 -6.80 3.60 6.01
CA MET A 270 -7.76 2.50 6.04
C MET A 270 -8.65 2.58 4.79
N GLY A 271 -8.22 1.90 3.73
CA GLY A 271 -8.87 1.86 2.43
C GLY A 271 -9.87 0.73 2.28
N ARG A 272 -10.64 0.76 1.19
CA ARG A 272 -11.72 -0.20 0.92
C ARG A 272 -11.26 -1.63 0.63
N GLY A 273 -10.01 -1.86 0.22
CA GLY A 273 -9.46 -3.18 -0.14
C GLY A 273 -9.41 -4.16 1.03
N ASP A 274 -8.94 -5.38 0.76
CA ASP A 274 -8.56 -6.38 1.76
C ASP A 274 -7.04 -6.59 1.86
N TYR A 275 -6.30 -6.32 0.76
CA TYR A 275 -4.85 -6.38 0.67
C TYR A 275 -4.25 -7.70 1.20
N ASN A 276 -4.95 -8.83 1.02
CA ASN A 276 -4.60 -10.15 1.58
C ASN A 276 -4.44 -10.17 3.12
N GLN A 277 -4.87 -9.13 3.83
CA GLN A 277 -4.78 -9.03 5.29
C GLN A 277 -5.80 -9.91 6.01
N ASP A 278 -6.82 -10.39 5.30
CA ASP A 278 -7.77 -11.41 5.76
C ASP A 278 -7.07 -12.75 6.08
N LEU A 279 -5.89 -12.99 5.54
CA LEU A 279 -5.13 -14.22 5.74
C LEU A 279 -4.48 -14.30 7.12
N TYR A 280 -4.15 -13.16 7.76
CA TYR A 280 -3.40 -13.18 9.01
C TYR A 280 -3.64 -11.93 9.88
N PRO A 281 -3.85 -12.07 11.21
CA PRO A 281 -4.10 -10.93 12.12
C PRO A 281 -2.95 -9.92 12.20
N ARG A 282 -1.69 -10.35 11.99
CA ARG A 282 -0.51 -9.49 11.93
C ARG A 282 0.00 -9.36 10.49
N ALA A 283 -0.91 -9.19 9.52
CA ALA A 283 -0.59 -8.83 8.15
C ALA A 283 -0.73 -7.32 7.97
N LEU A 284 0.30 -6.66 7.42
CA LEU A 284 0.30 -5.23 7.14
C LEU A 284 0.87 -4.96 5.75
N LEU A 285 0.38 -3.90 5.10
CA LEU A 285 0.97 -3.30 3.93
C LEU A 285 1.68 -2.01 4.34
N PHE A 286 2.89 -1.80 3.86
CA PHE A 286 3.69 -0.60 4.08
C PHE A 286 4.00 0.10 2.77
N GLU A 287 3.62 1.37 2.68
CA GLU A 287 4.12 2.30 1.68
C GLU A 287 5.40 2.94 2.19
N ILE A 288 6.54 2.60 1.60
CA ILE A 288 7.86 3.10 2.01
C ILE A 288 8.36 4.11 0.99
N GLY A 289 8.09 5.38 1.26
CA GLY A 289 8.39 6.46 0.32
C GLY A 289 7.39 6.52 -0.84
N THR A 290 7.79 7.19 -1.90
CA THR A 290 6.97 7.44 -3.09
C THR A 290 7.78 7.22 -4.37
N ALA A 291 7.07 7.01 -5.50
CA ALA A 291 7.68 6.88 -6.83
C ALA A 291 8.65 8.02 -7.17
N GLU A 292 8.39 9.27 -6.72
CA GLU A 292 9.26 10.41 -6.94
C GLU A 292 10.54 10.40 -6.08
N GLY A 293 10.67 9.42 -5.17
CA GLY A 293 11.82 9.27 -4.28
C GLY A 293 13.00 8.53 -4.90
N SER A 294 13.90 8.06 -4.02
CA SER A 294 15.04 7.23 -4.38
C SER A 294 15.08 5.95 -3.53
N LEU A 295 15.68 4.90 -4.08
CA LEU A 295 15.97 3.65 -3.38
C LEU A 295 16.75 3.89 -2.07
N THR A 296 17.65 4.85 -2.06
CA THR A 296 18.48 5.16 -0.88
C THR A 296 17.63 5.62 0.29
N ILE A 297 16.80 6.67 0.10
CA ILE A 297 15.96 7.19 1.17
C ILE A 297 14.89 6.17 1.61
N ALA A 298 14.34 5.38 0.67
CA ALA A 298 13.40 4.31 0.98
C ALA A 298 14.07 3.19 1.79
N SER A 299 15.30 2.81 1.45
CA SER A 299 16.07 1.83 2.23
C SER A 299 16.38 2.32 3.65
N HIS A 300 16.56 3.63 3.86
CA HIS A 300 16.70 4.20 5.21
C HIS A 300 15.40 4.04 5.99
N GLY A 301 14.23 4.39 5.41
CA GLY A 301 12.92 4.19 6.03
C GLY A 301 12.65 2.73 6.39
N ALA A 302 12.98 1.79 5.49
CA ALA A 302 12.84 0.36 5.71
C ALA A 302 13.70 -0.15 6.89
N ARG A 303 14.92 0.36 7.07
CA ARG A 303 15.79 0.01 8.20
C ARG A 303 15.25 0.54 9.52
N TYR A 304 14.84 1.81 9.58
CA TYR A 304 14.23 2.37 10.78
C TYR A 304 12.92 1.66 11.14
N LEU A 305 12.08 1.32 10.14
CA LEU A 305 10.88 0.51 10.37
C LEU A 305 11.23 -0.89 10.92
N SER A 306 12.33 -1.50 10.47
CA SER A 306 12.78 -2.80 10.98
C SER A 306 13.13 -2.74 12.47
N ASP A 307 13.73 -1.65 12.93
CA ASP A 307 14.02 -1.42 14.34
C ASP A 307 12.73 -1.25 15.15
N VAL A 308 11.75 -0.52 14.62
CA VAL A 308 10.43 -0.38 15.24
C VAL A 308 9.72 -1.72 15.39
N ILE A 309 9.69 -2.54 14.31
CA ILE A 309 9.11 -3.89 14.34
C ILE A 309 9.83 -4.76 15.38
N THR A 310 11.14 -4.63 15.47
CA THR A 310 11.93 -5.34 16.47
C THR A 310 11.53 -4.96 17.89
N ALA A 311 11.35 -3.66 18.15
CA ALA A 311 10.93 -3.17 19.45
C ALA A 311 9.51 -3.67 19.83
N VAL A 312 8.58 -3.71 18.88
CA VAL A 312 7.21 -4.20 19.09
C VAL A 312 7.20 -5.71 19.37
N LEU A 313 7.78 -6.50 18.47
CA LEU A 313 7.73 -7.97 18.56
C LEU A 313 8.72 -8.58 19.58
N GLY A 314 9.72 -7.80 20.02
CA GLY A 314 10.63 -8.20 21.07
C GLY A 314 10.08 -8.01 22.49
N GLN A 315 8.91 -7.38 22.66
CA GLN A 315 8.24 -7.21 23.96
C GLN A 315 7.30 -8.38 24.29
N ASP A 316 6.86 -9.12 23.28
CA ASP A 316 6.03 -10.33 23.41
C ASP A 316 6.93 -11.55 23.84
#